data_635b9e0e23c1c2ef179b3cd650fce88f
#
_entry.id   635b9e0e23c1c2ef179b3cd650fce88f
#
_cell.length_a   1.000
_cell.length_b   1.000
_cell.length_c   1.000
_cell.angle_alpha   90.00
_cell.angle_beta   90.00
_cell.angle_gamma   90.00
#
_symmetry.space_group_name_H-M   'P 1'
#
loop_
_entity.id
_entity.type
_entity.pdbx_description
1 polymer ?
#
loop_
_entity_poly.entity_id
_entity_poly.type
_entity_poly.pdbx_seq_one_letter_code
_entity_poly.pdbx_strand_id
1 'polypeptide(L)'
;MDLRLTDKAVLITGSSRGIGLATAKAFAAEGCRIMLSARSAEQLRDAEVALRGTGATVAAHSADVADPADAARLIDATVAAYGGIDVLVNNVGGGGGGARIADSSDDDWRGALEGNLVQTVRMMRLALPHMKGRPGAAVINIASISGWTPQLAMSGQYGAAKAALIFETERWALEFVPYGIRVNTMSPGSILVEGNGWDRYRLANPKYFEDYVRYGFPMGRLGTAEEVADVIVFAASPRAHWINGRNIPVDGLEQPHAPLDRRPY
;
A
#
# COMPACT_ATOMS: atom_id res chain seq x y z
N MET A 1 12.12 14.76 13.57
CA MET A 1 13.31 14.14 12.92
C MET A 1 13.28 14.59 11.47
N ASP A 2 14.35 15.12 10.93
CA ASP A 2 14.44 15.40 9.50
C ASP A 2 14.62 14.07 8.73
N LEU A 3 13.66 13.74 7.87
CA LEU A 3 13.67 12.49 7.07
C LEU A 3 14.52 12.59 5.78
N ARG A 4 14.99 13.78 5.42
CA ARG A 4 15.81 14.06 4.22
C ARG A 4 15.09 13.64 2.92
N LEU A 5 13.80 13.96 2.82
CA LEU A 5 12.94 13.61 1.70
C LEU A 5 12.60 14.81 0.79
N THR A 6 12.99 16.02 1.18
CA THR A 6 12.74 17.24 0.39
C THR A 6 13.17 17.05 -1.07
N ASP A 7 12.32 17.46 -2.01
CA ASP A 7 12.48 17.36 -3.46
C ASP A 7 12.57 15.95 -4.04
N LYS A 8 12.35 14.90 -3.24
CA LYS A 8 12.28 13.53 -3.75
C LYS A 8 11.04 13.32 -4.61
N ALA A 9 11.20 12.67 -5.76
CA ALA A 9 10.12 12.30 -6.66
C ALA A 9 9.47 11.00 -6.18
N VAL A 10 8.20 11.04 -5.77
CA VAL A 10 7.46 9.92 -5.21
C VAL A 10 6.29 9.56 -6.10
N LEU A 11 6.25 8.33 -6.59
CA LEU A 11 5.10 7.75 -7.30
C LEU A 11 4.30 6.85 -6.35
N ILE A 12 3.00 7.11 -6.22
CA ILE A 12 2.10 6.34 -5.35
C ILE A 12 0.93 5.81 -6.16
N THR A 13 0.81 4.50 -6.29
CA THR A 13 -0.34 3.87 -6.97
C THR A 13 -1.54 3.77 -6.02
N GLY A 14 -2.77 3.94 -6.56
CA GLY A 14 -4.00 3.89 -5.75
C GLY A 14 -4.10 5.02 -4.73
N SER A 15 -3.69 6.24 -5.08
CA SER A 15 -3.52 7.38 -4.17
C SER A 15 -4.66 8.38 -4.15
N SER A 16 -5.85 8.04 -4.73
CA SER A 16 -7.02 8.93 -4.66
C SER A 16 -7.77 8.88 -3.32
N ARG A 17 -7.53 7.86 -2.49
CA ARG A 17 -8.17 7.68 -1.17
C ARG A 17 -7.37 6.76 -0.25
N GLY A 18 -7.84 6.63 1.00
CA GLY A 18 -7.33 5.65 1.96
C GLY A 18 -5.85 5.78 2.24
N ILE A 19 -5.15 4.65 2.40
CA ILE A 19 -3.73 4.59 2.72
C ILE A 19 -2.89 5.34 1.68
N GLY A 20 -3.21 5.17 0.39
CA GLY A 20 -2.47 5.85 -0.68
C GLY A 20 -2.57 7.37 -0.61
N LEU A 21 -3.74 7.94 -0.33
CA LEU A 21 -3.91 9.38 -0.16
C LEU A 21 -3.26 9.89 1.13
N ALA A 22 -3.39 9.16 2.24
CA ALA A 22 -2.70 9.51 3.48
C ALA A 22 -1.17 9.50 3.30
N THR A 23 -0.65 8.49 2.57
CA THR A 23 0.76 8.41 2.20
C THR A 23 1.20 9.61 1.35
N ALA A 24 0.38 10.01 0.37
CA ALA A 24 0.67 11.18 -0.45
C ALA A 24 0.73 12.47 0.37
N LYS A 25 -0.20 12.65 1.32
CA LYS A 25 -0.20 13.79 2.25
C LYS A 25 1.03 13.80 3.14
N ALA A 26 1.42 12.65 3.68
CA ALA A 26 2.58 12.52 4.54
C ALA A 26 3.90 12.83 3.78
N PHE A 27 4.08 12.31 2.56
CA PHE A 27 5.23 12.69 1.72
C PHE A 27 5.22 14.17 1.32
N ALA A 28 4.04 14.73 1.03
CA ALA A 28 3.90 16.15 0.71
C ALA A 28 4.35 17.04 1.89
N ALA A 29 4.03 16.65 3.12
CA ALA A 29 4.47 17.37 4.33
C ALA A 29 6.00 17.33 4.53
N GLU A 30 6.68 16.31 3.99
CA GLU A 30 8.16 16.22 3.97
C GLU A 30 8.79 16.97 2.76
N GLY A 31 8.00 17.72 1.97
CA GLY A 31 8.48 18.51 0.83
C GLY A 31 8.80 17.69 -0.42
N CYS A 32 8.19 16.50 -0.56
CA CYS A 32 8.36 15.66 -1.76
C CYS A 32 7.55 16.19 -2.94
N ARG A 33 7.94 15.79 -4.16
CA ARG A 33 7.19 15.97 -5.41
C ARG A 33 6.40 14.70 -5.67
N ILE A 34 5.07 14.81 -5.70
CA ILE A 34 4.16 13.64 -5.67
C ILE A 34 3.52 13.40 -7.03
N MET A 35 3.66 12.19 -7.56
CA MET A 35 2.82 11.69 -8.63
C MET A 35 1.72 10.82 -8.03
N LEU A 36 0.48 11.30 -8.11
CA LEU A 36 -0.72 10.55 -7.75
C LEU A 36 -1.17 9.65 -8.91
N SER A 37 -1.67 8.46 -8.61
CA SER A 37 -2.31 7.63 -9.61
C SER A 37 -3.46 6.81 -9.05
N ALA A 38 -4.56 6.77 -9.81
CA ALA A 38 -5.74 5.93 -9.56
C ALA A 38 -6.53 5.77 -10.86
N ARG A 39 -7.49 4.81 -10.88
CA ARG A 39 -8.35 4.59 -12.05
C ARG A 39 -9.40 5.68 -12.23
N SER A 40 -9.98 6.18 -11.13
CA SER A 40 -10.99 7.25 -11.19
C SER A 40 -10.31 8.61 -11.38
N ALA A 41 -10.46 9.18 -12.58
CA ALA A 41 -9.92 10.50 -12.88
C ALA A 41 -10.59 11.63 -12.06
N GLU A 42 -11.83 11.46 -11.64
CA GLU A 42 -12.56 12.42 -10.80
C GLU A 42 -11.97 12.45 -9.40
N GLN A 43 -11.96 11.30 -8.69
CA GLN A 43 -11.39 11.21 -7.35
C GLN A 43 -9.91 11.60 -7.31
N LEU A 44 -9.19 11.33 -8.40
CA LEU A 44 -7.78 11.69 -8.52
C LEU A 44 -7.60 13.21 -8.62
N ARG A 45 -8.47 13.91 -9.37
CA ARG A 45 -8.47 15.38 -9.45
C ARG A 45 -8.77 16.02 -8.10
N ASP A 46 -9.75 15.48 -7.37
CA ASP A 46 -10.09 16.00 -6.04
C ASP A 46 -8.91 15.87 -5.07
N ALA A 47 -8.22 14.73 -5.09
CA ALA A 47 -7.02 14.49 -4.30
C ALA A 47 -5.87 15.44 -4.71
N GLU A 48 -5.66 15.65 -5.99
CA GLU A 48 -4.66 16.58 -6.54
C GLU A 48 -4.94 18.03 -6.09
N VAL A 49 -6.18 18.48 -6.25
CA VAL A 49 -6.60 19.85 -5.84
C VAL A 49 -6.41 20.04 -4.34
N ALA A 50 -6.82 19.07 -3.53
CA ALA A 50 -6.67 19.13 -2.09
C ALA A 50 -5.19 19.22 -1.66
N LEU A 51 -4.30 18.43 -2.27
CA LEU A 51 -2.88 18.47 -1.97
C LEU A 51 -2.21 19.75 -2.49
N ARG A 52 -2.52 20.22 -3.68
CA ARG A 52 -2.02 21.51 -4.20
C ARG A 52 -2.42 22.68 -3.31
N GLY A 53 -3.62 22.63 -2.73
CA GLY A 53 -4.11 23.62 -1.78
C GLY A 53 -3.27 23.74 -0.51
N THR A 54 -2.45 22.76 -0.16
CA THR A 54 -1.47 22.82 0.94
C THR A 54 -0.13 23.41 0.54
N GLY A 55 0.06 23.77 -0.72
CA GLY A 55 1.34 24.24 -1.29
C GLY A 55 2.25 23.09 -1.79
N ALA A 56 1.79 21.84 -1.80
CA ALA A 56 2.58 20.71 -2.24
C ALA A 56 2.80 20.67 -3.76
N THR A 57 3.95 20.17 -4.19
CA THR A 57 4.25 19.91 -5.60
C THR A 57 3.65 18.57 -6.00
N VAL A 58 2.54 18.60 -6.74
CA VAL A 58 1.75 17.42 -7.08
C VAL A 58 1.41 17.40 -8.57
N ALA A 59 1.50 16.22 -9.17
CA ALA A 59 0.93 15.89 -10.46
C ALA A 59 0.07 14.62 -10.31
N ALA A 60 -0.84 14.42 -11.25
CA ALA A 60 -1.74 13.26 -11.23
C ALA A 60 -1.85 12.64 -12.62
N HIS A 61 -1.84 11.31 -12.69
CA HIS A 61 -2.04 10.55 -13.92
C HIS A 61 -3.00 9.39 -13.67
N SER A 62 -4.14 9.40 -14.37
CA SER A 62 -5.11 8.29 -14.27
C SER A 62 -4.58 7.06 -14.99
N ALA A 63 -4.53 5.93 -14.29
CA ALA A 63 -4.04 4.66 -14.82
C ALA A 63 -4.66 3.46 -14.10
N ASP A 64 -4.91 2.39 -14.85
CA ASP A 64 -5.07 1.05 -14.29
C ASP A 64 -3.72 0.31 -14.37
N VAL A 65 -3.03 0.18 -13.26
CA VAL A 65 -1.71 -0.46 -13.22
C VAL A 65 -1.76 -1.98 -13.49
N ALA A 66 -2.96 -2.57 -13.53
CA ALA A 66 -3.16 -3.92 -14.03
C ALA A 66 -3.07 -3.98 -15.58
N ASP A 67 -3.31 -2.87 -16.28
CA ASP A 67 -3.06 -2.77 -17.72
C ASP A 67 -1.60 -2.39 -17.99
N PRO A 68 -0.86 -3.18 -18.80
CA PRO A 68 0.56 -2.93 -19.06
C PRO A 68 0.85 -1.60 -19.75
N ALA A 69 -0.04 -1.13 -20.65
CA ALA A 69 0.17 0.11 -21.37
C ALA A 69 -0.10 1.32 -20.47
N ASP A 70 -1.13 1.25 -19.61
CA ASP A 70 -1.42 2.28 -18.60
C ASP A 70 -0.27 2.40 -17.60
N ALA A 71 0.25 1.27 -17.11
CA ALA A 71 1.39 1.26 -16.21
C ALA A 71 2.62 1.92 -16.82
N ALA A 72 2.91 1.65 -18.10
CA ALA A 72 4.01 2.30 -18.82
C ALA A 72 3.79 3.81 -18.95
N ARG A 73 2.59 4.25 -19.38
CA ARG A 73 2.25 5.68 -19.48
C ARG A 73 2.36 6.42 -18.14
N LEU A 74 2.01 5.76 -17.03
CA LEU A 74 2.17 6.34 -15.69
C LEU A 74 3.65 6.57 -15.33
N ILE A 75 4.53 5.61 -15.64
CA ILE A 75 5.96 5.77 -15.45
C ILE A 75 6.50 6.92 -16.31
N ASP A 76 6.16 6.95 -17.60
CA ASP A 76 6.58 8.01 -18.54
C ASP A 76 6.12 9.40 -18.06
N ALA A 77 4.87 9.51 -17.61
CA ALA A 77 4.33 10.76 -17.06
C ALA A 77 5.08 11.20 -15.79
N THR A 78 5.45 10.25 -14.92
CA THR A 78 6.22 10.53 -13.70
C THR A 78 7.63 11.04 -14.05
N VAL A 79 8.29 10.38 -14.99
CA VAL A 79 9.63 10.76 -15.45
C VAL A 79 9.60 12.11 -16.15
N ALA A 80 8.60 12.38 -16.99
CA ALA A 80 8.42 13.67 -17.65
C ALA A 80 8.22 14.81 -16.64
N ALA A 81 7.45 14.57 -15.57
CA ALA A 81 7.19 15.58 -14.55
C ALA A 81 8.38 15.84 -13.62
N TYR A 82 9.16 14.82 -13.26
CA TYR A 82 10.13 14.90 -12.16
C TYR A 82 11.55 14.42 -12.50
N GLY A 83 11.80 13.97 -13.73
CA GLY A 83 13.12 13.53 -14.19
C GLY A 83 13.54 12.15 -13.65
N GLY A 84 12.66 11.40 -13.02
CA GLY A 84 12.90 10.06 -12.50
C GLY A 84 12.06 9.76 -11.25
N ILE A 85 12.35 8.65 -10.56
CA ILE A 85 11.59 8.17 -9.41
C ILE A 85 12.56 7.88 -8.26
N ASP A 86 12.43 8.60 -7.15
CA ASP A 86 13.21 8.33 -5.92
C ASP A 86 12.50 7.31 -5.03
N VAL A 87 11.17 7.39 -4.95
CA VAL A 87 10.36 6.46 -4.16
C VAL A 87 9.19 5.95 -4.99
N LEU A 88 9.02 4.63 -5.01
CA LEU A 88 7.84 3.96 -5.55
C LEU A 88 7.04 3.32 -4.42
N VAL A 89 5.76 3.71 -4.28
CA VAL A 89 4.82 3.07 -3.35
C VAL A 89 3.78 2.29 -4.15
N ASN A 90 3.89 0.97 -4.14
CA ASN A 90 2.93 0.05 -4.74
C ASN A 90 1.81 -0.21 -3.74
N ASN A 91 0.78 0.65 -3.78
CA ASN A 91 -0.33 0.60 -2.82
C ASN A 91 -1.61 -0.01 -3.41
N VAL A 92 -1.73 -0.13 -4.74
CA VAL A 92 -2.90 -0.79 -5.35
C VAL A 92 -2.98 -2.24 -4.92
N GLY A 93 -4.17 -2.64 -4.50
CA GLY A 93 -4.50 -4.00 -4.11
C GLY A 93 -5.86 -4.06 -3.45
N GLY A 94 -6.35 -5.24 -3.22
CA GLY A 94 -7.63 -5.44 -2.53
C GLY A 94 -8.06 -6.90 -2.52
N GLY A 95 -8.95 -7.22 -1.57
CA GLY A 95 -9.61 -8.51 -1.52
C GLY A 95 -10.66 -8.64 -2.62
N GLY A 96 -10.95 -9.87 -3.00
CA GLY A 96 -11.99 -10.24 -3.98
C GLY A 96 -12.07 -11.76 -4.08
N GLY A 97 -13.11 -12.26 -4.76
CA GLY A 97 -13.37 -13.68 -4.90
C GLY A 97 -14.00 -14.35 -3.69
N GLY A 98 -14.27 -15.66 -3.78
CA GLY A 98 -14.88 -16.46 -2.72
C GLY A 98 -13.98 -16.56 -1.49
N ALA A 99 -14.54 -16.42 -0.29
CA ALA A 99 -13.78 -16.53 0.95
C ALA A 99 -13.29 -17.96 1.22
N ARG A 100 -14.05 -18.97 0.76
CA ARG A 100 -13.74 -20.40 0.97
C ARG A 100 -13.27 -21.03 -0.32
N ILE A 101 -12.43 -22.03 -0.22
CA ILE A 101 -11.90 -22.75 -1.39
C ILE A 101 -13.03 -23.33 -2.27
N ALA A 102 -14.09 -23.84 -1.64
CA ALA A 102 -15.23 -24.41 -2.35
C ALA A 102 -16.03 -23.38 -3.18
N ASP A 103 -15.95 -22.10 -2.83
CA ASP A 103 -16.69 -21.02 -3.44
C ASP A 103 -15.82 -20.18 -4.39
N SER A 104 -14.55 -20.56 -4.57
CA SER A 104 -13.60 -19.84 -5.41
C SER A 104 -13.40 -20.53 -6.76
N SER A 105 -13.27 -19.73 -7.81
CA SER A 105 -12.94 -20.16 -9.17
C SER A 105 -11.46 -19.92 -9.50
N ASP A 106 -10.97 -20.57 -10.56
CA ASP A 106 -9.65 -20.27 -11.12
C ASP A 106 -9.47 -18.79 -11.48
N ASP A 107 -10.54 -18.14 -11.95
CA ASP A 107 -10.49 -16.72 -12.33
C ASP A 107 -10.41 -15.81 -11.11
N ASP A 108 -11.02 -16.18 -9.97
CA ASP A 108 -10.80 -15.47 -8.69
C ASP A 108 -9.33 -15.51 -8.29
N TRP A 109 -8.68 -16.67 -8.43
CA TRP A 109 -7.25 -16.83 -8.14
C TRP A 109 -6.37 -16.01 -9.08
N ARG A 110 -6.62 -16.08 -10.40
CA ARG A 110 -5.87 -15.28 -11.40
C ARG A 110 -6.05 -13.79 -11.15
N GLY A 111 -7.29 -13.35 -10.90
CA GLY A 111 -7.60 -11.95 -10.61
C GLY A 111 -6.94 -11.44 -9.34
N ALA A 112 -6.92 -12.25 -8.27
CA ALA A 112 -6.25 -11.88 -7.02
C ALA A 112 -4.73 -11.77 -7.20
N LEU A 113 -4.09 -12.67 -7.94
CA LEU A 113 -2.67 -12.61 -8.24
C LEU A 113 -2.33 -11.41 -9.12
N GLU A 114 -3.12 -11.16 -10.19
CA GLU A 114 -2.91 -9.98 -11.05
C GLU A 114 -3.06 -8.68 -10.25
N GLY A 115 -4.14 -8.55 -9.48
CA GLY A 115 -4.47 -7.32 -8.75
C GLY A 115 -3.63 -7.04 -7.50
N ASN A 116 -2.82 -7.99 -7.00
CA ASN A 116 -2.05 -7.82 -5.77
C ASN A 116 -0.55 -8.14 -5.89
N LEU A 117 -0.14 -8.90 -6.91
CA LEU A 117 1.25 -9.31 -7.11
C LEU A 117 1.79 -8.88 -8.47
N VAL A 118 1.17 -9.34 -9.58
CA VAL A 118 1.72 -9.17 -10.93
C VAL A 118 1.82 -7.69 -11.31
N GLN A 119 0.81 -6.89 -10.99
CA GLN A 119 0.87 -5.43 -11.19
C GLN A 119 2.03 -4.78 -10.41
N THR A 120 2.34 -5.24 -9.19
CA THR A 120 3.49 -4.74 -8.40
C THR A 120 4.81 -5.08 -9.08
N VAL A 121 4.96 -6.32 -9.56
CA VAL A 121 6.12 -6.74 -10.36
C VAL A 121 6.27 -5.86 -11.60
N ARG A 122 5.17 -5.59 -12.31
CA ARG A 122 5.14 -4.72 -13.49
C ARG A 122 5.63 -3.30 -13.17
N MET A 123 5.07 -2.68 -12.13
CA MET A 123 5.45 -1.33 -11.71
C MET A 123 6.93 -1.26 -11.32
N MET A 124 7.43 -2.21 -10.53
CA MET A 124 8.84 -2.27 -10.15
C MET A 124 9.76 -2.42 -11.36
N ARG A 125 9.42 -3.32 -12.28
CA ARG A 125 10.20 -3.54 -13.51
C ARG A 125 10.26 -2.29 -14.39
N LEU A 126 9.14 -1.58 -14.56
CA LEU A 126 9.07 -0.36 -15.34
C LEU A 126 9.76 0.82 -14.66
N ALA A 127 9.68 0.93 -13.33
CA ALA A 127 10.30 2.01 -12.56
C ALA A 127 11.82 1.85 -12.40
N LEU A 128 12.33 0.62 -12.37
CA LEU A 128 13.74 0.31 -12.08
C LEU A 128 14.75 1.13 -12.91
N PRO A 129 14.61 1.28 -14.25
CA PRO A 129 15.56 2.09 -15.04
C PRO A 129 15.63 3.54 -14.60
N HIS A 130 14.52 4.08 -14.08
CA HIS A 130 14.36 5.48 -13.66
C HIS A 130 14.66 5.71 -12.18
N MET A 131 14.94 4.63 -11.42
CA MET A 131 15.36 4.65 -10.02
C MET A 131 16.87 4.42 -9.85
N LYS A 132 17.52 3.75 -10.82
CA LYS A 132 18.97 3.49 -10.79
C LYS A 132 19.78 4.78 -10.66
N GLY A 133 20.78 4.76 -9.76
CA GLY A 133 21.67 5.89 -9.54
C GLY A 133 21.06 7.06 -8.76
N ARG A 134 19.83 6.93 -8.27
CA ARG A 134 19.18 7.96 -7.43
C ARG A 134 19.51 7.71 -5.96
N PRO A 135 20.19 8.64 -5.28
CA PRO A 135 20.62 8.43 -3.91
C PRO A 135 19.44 8.23 -2.96
N GLY A 136 19.47 7.10 -2.22
CA GLY A 136 18.46 6.77 -1.22
C GLY A 136 17.14 6.26 -1.81
N ALA A 137 17.14 5.84 -3.08
CA ALA A 137 15.93 5.30 -3.72
C ALA A 137 15.33 4.12 -2.94
N ALA A 138 14.00 4.07 -2.89
CA ALA A 138 13.29 3.03 -2.16
C ALA A 138 11.99 2.61 -2.84
N VAL A 139 11.64 1.33 -2.71
CA VAL A 139 10.34 0.76 -3.06
C VAL A 139 9.65 0.30 -1.79
N ILE A 140 8.39 0.69 -1.64
CA ILE A 140 7.50 0.22 -0.57
C ILE A 140 6.32 -0.50 -1.19
N ASN A 141 6.18 -1.78 -0.89
CA ASN A 141 5.07 -2.60 -1.33
C ASN A 141 4.03 -2.72 -0.21
N ILE A 142 2.76 -2.47 -0.49
CA ILE A 142 1.71 -2.61 0.52
C ILE A 142 1.13 -4.02 0.44
N ALA A 143 1.49 -4.84 1.44
CA ALA A 143 0.94 -6.17 1.64
C ALA A 143 -0.29 -6.15 2.59
N SER A 144 -0.36 -7.08 3.52
CA SER A 144 -1.40 -7.19 4.54
C SER A 144 -0.97 -8.21 5.58
N ILE A 145 -1.47 -8.11 6.81
CA ILE A 145 -1.36 -9.20 7.80
C ILE A 145 -1.93 -10.52 7.27
N SER A 146 -2.90 -10.47 6.36
CA SER A 146 -3.45 -11.69 5.70
C SER A 146 -2.40 -12.49 4.92
N GLY A 147 -1.23 -11.89 4.64
CA GLY A 147 -0.13 -12.58 3.96
C GLY A 147 0.62 -13.60 4.83
N TRP A 148 0.48 -13.55 6.15
CA TRP A 148 1.09 -14.57 7.05
C TRP A 148 0.15 -15.05 8.15
N THR A 149 -1.00 -14.41 8.32
CA THR A 149 -2.00 -14.78 9.31
C THR A 149 -3.28 -15.15 8.58
N PRO A 150 -3.57 -16.47 8.38
CA PRO A 150 -4.78 -16.91 7.69
C PRO A 150 -6.03 -16.50 8.46
N GLN A 151 -7.02 -15.95 7.76
CA GLN A 151 -8.31 -15.53 8.32
C GLN A 151 -9.43 -16.13 7.48
N LEU A 152 -10.35 -16.88 8.10
CA LEU A 152 -11.47 -17.49 7.37
C LEU A 152 -12.48 -16.46 6.81
N ALA A 153 -12.51 -15.25 7.37
CA ALA A 153 -13.37 -14.16 6.89
C ALA A 153 -12.80 -13.44 5.67
N MET A 154 -11.52 -13.64 5.37
CA MET A 154 -10.85 -13.04 4.22
C MET A 154 -10.69 -14.06 3.09
N SER A 155 -10.60 -13.57 1.86
CA SER A 155 -10.37 -14.44 0.72
C SER A 155 -8.98 -15.07 0.77
N GLY A 156 -8.93 -16.40 0.62
CA GLY A 156 -7.68 -17.16 0.67
C GLY A 156 -6.71 -16.75 -0.44
N GLN A 157 -7.21 -16.46 -1.64
CA GLN A 157 -6.42 -16.03 -2.78
C GLN A 157 -5.79 -14.65 -2.57
N TYR A 158 -6.45 -13.74 -1.85
CA TYR A 158 -5.86 -12.46 -1.44
C TYR A 158 -4.70 -12.68 -0.47
N GLY A 159 -4.91 -13.50 0.55
CA GLY A 159 -3.85 -13.87 1.51
C GLY A 159 -2.64 -14.49 0.82
N ALA A 160 -2.88 -15.43 -0.10
CA ALA A 160 -1.81 -16.08 -0.89
C ALA A 160 -1.03 -15.07 -1.75
N ALA A 161 -1.72 -14.13 -2.43
CA ALA A 161 -1.07 -13.09 -3.22
C ALA A 161 -0.22 -12.15 -2.34
N LYS A 162 -0.71 -11.79 -1.15
CA LYS A 162 0.02 -10.95 -0.19
C LYS A 162 1.19 -11.71 0.47
N ALA A 163 1.07 -13.02 0.70
CA ALA A 163 2.18 -13.88 1.13
C ALA A 163 3.29 -13.93 0.08
N ALA A 164 2.92 -14.13 -1.18
CA ALA A 164 3.87 -14.10 -2.29
C ALA A 164 4.57 -12.73 -2.40
N LEU A 165 3.84 -11.63 -2.23
CA LEU A 165 4.40 -10.27 -2.24
C LEU A 165 5.42 -10.07 -1.11
N ILE A 166 5.14 -10.55 0.10
CA ILE A 166 6.05 -10.49 1.24
C ILE A 166 7.32 -11.30 0.95
N PHE A 167 7.17 -12.54 0.49
CA PHE A 167 8.30 -13.42 0.17
C PHE A 167 9.20 -12.83 -0.92
N GLU A 168 8.61 -12.39 -2.02
CA GLU A 168 9.35 -11.83 -3.16
C GLU A 168 10.01 -10.48 -2.82
N THR A 169 9.49 -9.71 -1.88
CA THR A 169 10.10 -8.43 -1.47
C THR A 169 11.53 -8.63 -0.95
N GLU A 170 11.81 -9.68 -0.19
CA GLU A 170 13.17 -9.97 0.29
C GLU A 170 14.10 -10.32 -0.89
N ARG A 171 13.62 -11.12 -1.84
CA ARG A 171 14.36 -11.48 -3.04
C ARG A 171 14.64 -10.26 -3.93
N TRP A 172 13.62 -9.41 -4.16
CA TRP A 172 13.80 -8.17 -4.93
C TRP A 172 14.74 -7.19 -4.23
N ALA A 173 14.74 -7.15 -2.91
CA ALA A 173 15.72 -6.35 -2.17
C ALA A 173 17.14 -6.77 -2.48
N LEU A 174 17.43 -8.08 -2.54
CA LEU A 174 18.74 -8.61 -2.94
C LEU A 174 19.09 -8.24 -4.39
N GLU A 175 18.15 -8.34 -5.32
CA GLU A 175 18.34 -7.97 -6.73
C GLU A 175 18.62 -6.47 -6.91
N PHE A 176 18.07 -5.61 -6.04
CA PHE A 176 18.13 -4.15 -6.17
C PHE A 176 19.30 -3.53 -5.41
N VAL A 177 19.96 -4.27 -4.49
CA VAL A 177 21.17 -3.81 -3.76
C VAL A 177 22.25 -3.26 -4.68
N PRO A 178 22.61 -3.88 -5.84
CA PRO A 178 23.65 -3.34 -6.72
C PRO A 178 23.33 -1.96 -7.29
N TYR A 179 22.06 -1.55 -7.26
CA TYR A 179 21.60 -0.24 -7.73
C TYR A 179 21.41 0.77 -6.60
N GLY A 180 21.68 0.39 -5.34
CA GLY A 180 21.47 1.22 -4.17
C GLY A 180 20.01 1.46 -3.82
N ILE A 181 19.09 0.60 -4.29
CA ILE A 181 17.65 0.71 -4.08
C ILE A 181 17.23 -0.26 -2.98
N ARG A 182 16.50 0.23 -1.98
CA ARG A 182 15.92 -0.60 -0.93
C ARG A 182 14.49 -1.02 -1.31
N VAL A 183 14.09 -2.23 -0.93
CA VAL A 183 12.74 -2.73 -1.16
C VAL A 183 12.20 -3.30 0.14
N ASN A 184 11.09 -2.76 0.64
CA ASN A 184 10.44 -3.23 1.85
C ASN A 184 8.94 -3.39 1.64
N THR A 185 8.31 -4.16 2.51
CA THR A 185 6.86 -4.37 2.55
C THR A 185 6.28 -3.75 3.82
N MET A 186 5.18 -3.02 3.69
CA MET A 186 4.31 -2.65 4.80
C MET A 186 3.12 -3.59 4.82
N SER A 187 2.78 -4.10 5.97
CA SER A 187 1.66 -5.02 6.15
C SER A 187 0.67 -4.43 7.15
N PRO A 188 -0.29 -3.63 6.66
CA PRO A 188 -1.33 -3.10 7.51
C PRO A 188 -2.22 -4.21 8.08
N GLY A 189 -2.71 -4.01 9.30
CA GLY A 189 -3.87 -4.71 9.84
C GLY A 189 -5.18 -4.14 9.30
N SER A 190 -6.24 -4.26 10.08
CA SER A 190 -7.53 -3.65 9.77
C SER A 190 -7.48 -2.15 9.95
N ILE A 191 -7.62 -1.43 8.85
CA ILE A 191 -7.56 0.03 8.80
C ILE A 191 -8.94 0.60 8.50
N LEU A 192 -9.43 1.50 9.35
CA LEU A 192 -10.69 2.19 9.15
C LEU A 192 -10.49 3.38 8.21
N VAL A 193 -11.14 3.31 7.05
CA VAL A 193 -11.17 4.38 6.05
C VAL A 193 -12.61 4.59 5.63
N GLU A 194 -13.06 5.82 5.56
CA GLU A 194 -14.41 6.17 5.12
C GLU A 194 -14.75 5.49 3.78
N GLY A 195 -15.90 4.84 3.71
CA GLY A 195 -16.39 4.12 2.55
C GLY A 195 -15.64 2.82 2.19
N ASN A 196 -14.68 2.37 2.99
CA ASN A 196 -14.05 1.06 2.79
C ASN A 196 -14.92 -0.09 3.33
N GLY A 197 -14.42 -1.33 3.22
CA GLY A 197 -15.13 -2.52 3.72
C GLY A 197 -15.41 -2.47 5.22
N TRP A 198 -14.46 -2.02 6.03
CA TRP A 198 -14.59 -1.90 7.47
C TRP A 198 -15.58 -0.82 7.88
N ASP A 199 -15.60 0.30 7.18
CA ASP A 199 -16.57 1.36 7.46
C ASP A 199 -17.99 0.94 7.11
N ARG A 200 -18.19 0.29 5.95
CA ARG A 200 -19.47 -0.29 5.58
C ARG A 200 -19.93 -1.37 6.58
N TYR A 201 -19.02 -2.23 7.04
CA TYR A 201 -19.32 -3.26 8.04
C TYR A 201 -19.72 -2.63 9.38
N ARG A 202 -18.99 -1.62 9.84
CA ARG A 202 -19.27 -0.85 11.06
C ARG A 202 -20.67 -0.22 11.03
N LEU A 203 -21.01 0.42 9.90
CA LEU A 203 -22.32 1.09 9.73
C LEU A 203 -23.47 0.08 9.63
N ALA A 204 -23.25 -1.07 8.98
CA ALA A 204 -24.28 -2.10 8.83
C ALA A 204 -24.46 -2.97 10.10
N ASN A 205 -23.43 -3.14 10.91
CA ASN A 205 -23.40 -4.08 12.04
C ASN A 205 -22.73 -3.47 13.27
N PRO A 206 -23.21 -2.34 13.82
CA PRO A 206 -22.49 -1.57 14.84
C PRO A 206 -22.18 -2.40 16.10
N LYS A 207 -23.13 -3.19 16.60
CA LYS A 207 -22.92 -4.03 17.80
C LYS A 207 -21.85 -5.13 17.57
N TYR A 208 -21.91 -5.81 16.43
CA TYR A 208 -20.89 -6.83 16.10
C TYR A 208 -19.53 -6.20 15.85
N PHE A 209 -19.49 -5.00 15.30
CA PHE A 209 -18.25 -4.26 15.11
C PHE A 209 -17.62 -3.87 16.46
N GLU A 210 -18.42 -3.39 17.43
CA GLU A 210 -17.92 -3.10 18.79
C GLU A 210 -17.33 -4.35 19.47
N ASP A 211 -18.02 -5.47 19.39
CA ASP A 211 -17.51 -6.74 19.94
C ASP A 211 -16.24 -7.20 19.19
N TYR A 212 -16.22 -7.11 17.88
CA TYR A 212 -15.04 -7.42 17.07
C TYR A 212 -13.83 -6.59 17.47
N VAL A 213 -14.01 -5.28 17.61
CA VAL A 213 -12.96 -4.36 18.06
C VAL A 213 -12.49 -4.71 19.47
N ARG A 214 -13.44 -4.92 20.38
CA ARG A 214 -13.14 -5.21 21.80
C ARG A 214 -12.30 -6.45 22.00
N TYR A 215 -12.55 -7.51 21.21
CA TYR A 215 -11.88 -8.80 21.39
C TYR A 215 -10.71 -9.05 20.43
N GLY A 216 -10.74 -8.44 19.26
CA GLY A 216 -9.73 -8.63 18.23
C GLY A 216 -8.59 -7.61 18.25
N PHE A 217 -8.79 -6.47 18.93
CA PHE A 217 -7.83 -5.36 18.87
C PHE A 217 -7.35 -4.96 20.27
N PRO A 218 -6.11 -5.33 20.66
CA PRO A 218 -5.52 -4.89 21.94
C PRO A 218 -5.49 -3.37 22.11
N MET A 219 -5.36 -2.62 20.99
CA MET A 219 -5.41 -1.15 20.99
C MET A 219 -6.82 -0.57 21.16
N GLY A 220 -7.87 -1.40 21.24
CA GLY A 220 -9.27 -0.99 21.39
C GLY A 220 -9.88 -0.30 20.16
N ARG A 221 -9.21 -0.30 19.03
CA ARG A 221 -9.69 0.30 17.77
C ARG A 221 -8.97 -0.27 16.56
N LEU A 222 -9.50 -0.06 15.37
CA LEU A 222 -8.78 -0.26 14.13
C LEU A 222 -7.71 0.84 13.95
N GLY A 223 -6.72 0.54 13.12
CA GLY A 223 -5.73 1.55 12.70
C GLY A 223 -6.32 2.61 11.77
N THR A 224 -5.60 3.70 11.60
CA THR A 224 -5.91 4.75 10.62
C THR A 224 -4.97 4.69 9.42
N ALA A 225 -5.37 5.32 8.31
CA ALA A 225 -4.53 5.41 7.13
C ALA A 225 -3.25 6.22 7.38
N GLU A 226 -3.33 7.22 8.25
CA GLU A 226 -2.22 8.08 8.65
C GLU A 226 -1.16 7.30 9.42
N GLU A 227 -1.55 6.41 10.34
CA GLU A 227 -0.61 5.57 11.10
C GLU A 227 0.20 4.65 10.17
N VAL A 228 -0.41 4.15 9.10
CA VAL A 228 0.30 3.37 8.08
C VAL A 228 1.20 4.27 7.24
N ALA A 229 0.71 5.45 6.85
CA ALA A 229 1.45 6.41 6.03
C ALA A 229 2.74 6.88 6.71
N ASP A 230 2.71 7.16 8.00
CA ASP A 230 3.88 7.59 8.78
C ASP A 230 5.00 6.55 8.74
N VAL A 231 4.66 5.26 8.87
CA VAL A 231 5.63 4.16 8.77
C VAL A 231 6.16 4.01 7.34
N ILE A 232 5.31 4.19 6.32
CA ILE A 232 5.72 4.16 4.91
C ILE A 232 6.75 5.25 4.62
N VAL A 233 6.47 6.49 5.02
CA VAL A 233 7.35 7.64 4.80
C VAL A 233 8.69 7.46 5.51
N PHE A 234 8.67 7.01 6.78
CA PHE A 234 9.89 6.68 7.50
C PHE A 234 10.70 5.58 6.79
N ALA A 235 10.06 4.47 6.43
CA ALA A 235 10.75 3.33 5.79
C ALA A 235 11.30 3.67 4.40
N ALA A 236 10.65 4.58 3.66
CA ALA A 236 11.14 5.10 2.38
C ALA A 236 12.32 6.06 2.55
N SER A 237 12.46 6.70 3.71
CA SER A 237 13.43 7.76 3.95
C SER A 237 14.88 7.25 4.04
N PRO A 238 15.88 8.10 3.80
CA PRO A 238 17.29 7.79 4.08
C PRO A 238 17.58 7.44 5.55
N ARG A 239 16.69 7.80 6.49
CA ARG A 239 16.83 7.43 7.90
C ARG A 239 16.65 5.94 8.15
N ALA A 240 15.93 5.26 7.27
CA ALA A 240 15.70 3.83 7.30
C ALA A 240 16.70 3.03 6.42
N HIS A 241 17.90 3.59 6.14
CA HIS A 241 18.84 3.02 5.17
C HIS A 241 19.32 1.58 5.52
N TRP A 242 19.21 1.16 6.79
CA TRP A 242 19.57 -0.20 7.22
C TRP A 242 18.38 -1.17 7.25
N ILE A 243 17.18 -0.70 6.82
CA ILE A 243 15.98 -1.53 6.66
C ILE A 243 15.83 -1.86 5.19
N ASN A 244 16.08 -3.12 4.82
CA ASN A 244 15.97 -3.61 3.45
C ASN A 244 15.52 -5.07 3.45
N GLY A 245 14.61 -5.44 2.54
CA GLY A 245 14.04 -6.79 2.41
C GLY A 245 13.14 -7.17 3.60
N ARG A 246 12.53 -6.22 4.29
CA ARG A 246 11.75 -6.51 5.49
C ARG A 246 10.25 -6.33 5.25
N ASN A 247 9.49 -7.21 5.88
CA ASN A 247 8.06 -7.03 6.08
C ASN A 247 7.85 -6.33 7.42
N ILE A 248 7.20 -5.16 7.40
CA ILE A 248 6.95 -4.33 8.58
C ILE A 248 5.45 -4.34 8.87
N PRO A 249 4.98 -5.06 9.91
CA PRO A 249 3.59 -4.99 10.35
C PRO A 249 3.24 -3.61 10.88
N VAL A 250 2.04 -3.13 10.53
CA VAL A 250 1.42 -1.91 11.09
C VAL A 250 -0.02 -2.28 11.43
N ASP A 251 -0.21 -3.05 12.49
CA ASP A 251 -1.43 -3.79 12.76
C ASP A 251 -1.96 -3.64 14.19
N GLY A 252 -1.29 -2.85 15.05
CA GLY A 252 -1.71 -2.66 16.43
C GLY A 252 -1.80 -3.97 17.24
N LEU A 253 -1.07 -5.02 16.82
CA LEU A 253 -1.12 -6.35 17.39
C LEU A 253 -2.53 -7.00 17.24
N GLU A 254 -3.22 -6.73 16.12
CA GLU A 254 -4.51 -7.33 15.80
C GLU A 254 -4.48 -8.85 15.97
N GLN A 255 -5.51 -9.40 16.62
CA GLN A 255 -5.64 -10.83 16.89
C GLN A 255 -6.67 -11.48 15.94
N PRO A 256 -6.31 -11.76 14.68
CA PRO A 256 -7.26 -12.22 13.67
C PRO A 256 -7.90 -13.58 13.96
N HIS A 257 -7.35 -14.31 14.93
CA HIS A 257 -7.88 -15.58 15.40
C HIS A 257 -8.57 -15.51 16.76
N ALA A 258 -8.70 -14.29 17.34
CA ALA A 258 -9.49 -14.15 18.54
C ALA A 258 -10.92 -14.61 18.21
N PRO A 259 -11.45 -15.69 18.82
CA PRO A 259 -12.82 -16.08 18.58
C PRO A 259 -13.71 -14.89 19.00
N LEU A 260 -14.71 -14.57 18.17
CA LEU A 260 -15.70 -13.54 18.50
C LEU A 260 -16.47 -13.83 19.79
N ASP A 261 -16.36 -15.04 20.31
CA ASP A 261 -17.00 -15.52 21.53
C ASP A 261 -16.04 -15.59 22.74
N ARG A 262 -14.78 -15.14 22.62
CA ARG A 262 -13.94 -14.98 23.81
C ARG A 262 -14.53 -13.91 24.71
N ARG A 263 -15.34 -14.39 25.61
CA ARG A 263 -15.81 -13.59 26.74
C ARG A 263 -14.60 -13.24 27.59
N PRO A 264 -14.51 -12.01 28.12
CA PRO A 264 -13.49 -11.70 29.11
C PRO A 264 -13.63 -12.67 30.26
N TYR A 265 -12.51 -13.24 30.69
CA TYR A 265 -12.45 -14.03 31.92
C TYR A 265 -12.85 -13.16 33.12
#